data_c94a3dbc123435c22afd7b09ebe66da2
#
_entry.id   c94a3dbc123435c22afd7b09ebe66da2
#
_cell.length_a   1.000
_cell.length_b   1.000
_cell.length_c   1.000
_cell.angle_alpha   90.00
_cell.angle_beta   90.00
_cell.angle_gamma   90.00
#
_symmetry.space_group_name_H-M   'P 1'
#
loop_
_entity.id
_entity.type
_entity.pdbx_description
1 polymer ?
#
loop_
_entity_poly.entity_id
_entity_poly.type
_entity_poly.pdbx_seq_one_letter_code
_entity_poly.pdbx_strand_id
1 'polypeptide(L)'
;MSGCSEELMPKRLYEPNVSQPFPISRTKIDLSVECSRCFYLDVRLGIGRPSGPPFLLNSAVDVLLKKEFDIYRRTQTSHPIMDSLRPGLVPASRSDLETWRYNFKGVRTHHSETNFELFGAIDDLWHDTINDVFIVVDYKSTSKKDTVAVNNVYPGYWRQLEFYQYLVAKQGLNVTNLGVLVYANAKKDVEQFGAQLVFDVRLVHDTLNNNWVDNAVLSAWSVLNSDTIPPFNEECKYCAYAEKNSVQNTTSDKPEESQFTLPF
;
A
#
# COMPACT_ATOMS: atom_id res chain seq x y z
N MET A 1 -31.79 -12.77 2.97
CA MET A 1 -30.34 -13.05 3.10
C MET A 1 -29.88 -13.60 1.77
N SER A 2 -29.55 -12.73 0.85
CA SER A 2 -28.96 -13.10 -0.45
C SER A 2 -27.46 -12.78 -0.34
N GLY A 3 -26.65 -13.82 -0.15
CA GLY A 3 -25.21 -13.71 -0.25
C GLY A 3 -24.84 -13.36 -1.68
N CYS A 4 -24.40 -12.13 -1.90
CA CYS A 4 -23.74 -11.72 -3.12
C CYS A 4 -22.36 -12.39 -3.08
N SER A 5 -22.18 -13.48 -3.80
CA SER A 5 -20.87 -14.02 -4.12
C SER A 5 -20.16 -12.96 -4.94
N GLU A 6 -19.16 -12.27 -4.35
CA GLU A 6 -18.19 -11.52 -5.14
C GLU A 6 -17.49 -12.54 -6.05
N GLU A 7 -17.92 -12.59 -7.29
CA GLU A 7 -17.13 -13.24 -8.34
C GLU A 7 -15.79 -12.50 -8.42
N LEU A 8 -14.74 -13.15 -7.93
CA LEU A 8 -13.35 -12.71 -8.12
C LEU A 8 -13.11 -12.59 -9.63
N MET A 9 -13.16 -11.37 -10.15
CA MET A 9 -12.78 -11.13 -11.53
C MET A 9 -11.39 -11.70 -11.77
N PRO A 10 -11.18 -12.47 -12.84
CA PRO A 10 -9.88 -13.07 -13.11
C PRO A 10 -8.81 -11.99 -13.16
N LYS A 11 -7.69 -12.22 -12.48
CA LYS A 11 -6.53 -11.31 -12.43
C LYS A 11 -6.08 -11.03 -13.87
N ARG A 12 -6.19 -9.79 -14.30
CA ARG A 12 -5.69 -9.36 -15.61
C ARG A 12 -4.16 -9.38 -15.59
N LEU A 13 -3.56 -10.19 -16.44
CA LEU A 13 -2.12 -10.25 -16.63
C LEU A 13 -1.67 -9.19 -17.65
N TYR A 14 -0.43 -8.71 -17.50
CA TYR A 14 0.17 -7.82 -18.45
C TYR A 14 0.60 -8.56 -19.71
N GLU A 15 0.20 -8.05 -20.86
CA GLU A 15 0.61 -8.53 -22.17
C GLU A 15 1.52 -7.48 -22.83
N PRO A 16 2.75 -7.83 -23.24
CA PRO A 16 3.65 -6.91 -23.91
C PRO A 16 3.10 -6.47 -25.25
N ASN A 17 3.50 -5.27 -25.70
CA ASN A 17 3.13 -4.71 -26.99
C ASN A 17 1.63 -4.46 -27.22
N VAL A 18 0.82 -4.49 -26.16
CA VAL A 18 -0.60 -4.11 -26.22
C VAL A 18 -0.73 -2.63 -25.90
N SER A 19 -1.37 -1.87 -26.79
CA SER A 19 -1.57 -0.43 -26.63
C SER A 19 -2.70 -0.07 -25.66
N GLN A 20 -3.57 -1.02 -25.29
CA GLN A 20 -4.67 -0.76 -24.37
C GLN A 20 -4.14 -0.41 -22.97
N PRO A 21 -4.76 0.56 -22.28
CA PRO A 21 -4.39 0.91 -20.92
C PRO A 21 -4.40 -0.32 -20.00
N PHE A 22 -3.30 -0.50 -19.25
CA PHE A 22 -3.17 -1.56 -18.25
C PHE A 22 -3.23 -0.94 -16.85
N PRO A 23 -4.25 -1.26 -16.03
CA PRO A 23 -4.35 -0.73 -14.69
C PRO A 23 -3.28 -1.36 -13.79
N ILE A 24 -2.45 -0.50 -13.19
CA ILE A 24 -1.40 -0.93 -12.28
C ILE A 24 -1.48 -0.14 -10.97
N SER A 25 -1.58 -0.86 -9.87
CA SER A 25 -1.75 -0.24 -8.56
C SER A 25 -0.42 0.25 -7.98
N ARG A 26 -0.52 1.23 -7.06
CA ARG A 26 0.60 1.66 -6.23
C ARG A 26 1.38 0.47 -5.65
N THR A 27 0.68 -0.53 -5.12
CA THR A 27 1.30 -1.71 -4.53
C THR A 27 2.14 -2.51 -5.52
N LYS A 28 1.75 -2.54 -6.80
CA LYS A 28 2.53 -3.24 -7.84
C LYS A 28 3.76 -2.42 -8.24
N ILE A 29 3.67 -1.11 -8.31
CA ILE A 29 4.86 -0.25 -8.53
C ILE A 29 5.83 -0.36 -7.34
N ASP A 30 5.35 -0.35 -6.10
CA ASP A 30 6.19 -0.57 -4.92
C ASP A 30 6.86 -1.96 -4.95
N LEU A 31 6.13 -2.99 -5.38
CA LEU A 31 6.69 -4.34 -5.58
C LEU A 31 7.81 -4.35 -6.65
N SER A 32 7.69 -3.56 -7.72
CA SER A 32 8.74 -3.46 -8.74
C SER A 32 10.01 -2.82 -8.20
N VAL A 33 9.86 -1.82 -7.32
CA VAL A 33 10.98 -1.16 -6.63
C VAL A 33 11.65 -2.12 -5.64
N GLU A 34 10.85 -2.91 -4.90
CA GLU A 34 11.39 -3.90 -3.97
C GLU A 34 12.08 -5.07 -4.65
N CYS A 35 11.48 -5.60 -5.73
CA CYS A 35 12.00 -6.77 -6.42
C CYS A 35 11.39 -6.93 -7.81
N SER A 36 12.16 -6.61 -8.85
CA SER A 36 11.75 -6.72 -10.25
C SER A 36 11.32 -8.14 -10.64
N ARG A 37 11.99 -9.19 -10.10
CA ARG A 37 11.61 -10.59 -10.34
C ARG A 37 10.24 -10.92 -9.78
N CYS A 38 9.98 -10.61 -8.51
CA CYS A 38 8.66 -10.85 -7.91
C CYS A 38 7.56 -10.07 -8.63
N PHE A 39 7.85 -8.86 -9.05
CA PHE A 39 6.95 -8.03 -9.83
C PHE A 39 6.62 -8.65 -11.19
N TYR A 40 7.63 -9.09 -11.93
CA TYR A 40 7.46 -9.77 -13.22
C TYR A 40 6.61 -11.04 -13.08
N LEU A 41 6.97 -11.89 -12.12
CA LEU A 41 6.23 -13.14 -11.84
C LEU A 41 4.76 -12.87 -11.51
N ASP A 42 4.50 -11.86 -10.70
CA ASP A 42 3.14 -11.51 -10.27
C ASP A 42 2.31 -10.89 -11.40
N VAL A 43 2.84 -9.88 -12.08
CA VAL A 43 2.04 -9.05 -13.00
C VAL A 43 1.98 -9.66 -14.40
N ARG A 44 3.05 -10.31 -14.87
CA ARG A 44 3.10 -10.90 -16.19
C ARG A 44 2.72 -12.39 -16.20
N LEU A 45 3.11 -13.15 -15.16
CA LEU A 45 2.91 -14.61 -15.12
C LEU A 45 1.82 -15.06 -14.12
N GLY A 46 1.25 -14.15 -13.33
CA GLY A 46 0.21 -14.48 -12.36
C GLY A 46 0.71 -15.17 -11.08
N ILE A 47 2.02 -15.33 -10.93
CA ILE A 47 2.65 -15.99 -9.78
C ILE A 47 2.95 -14.96 -8.70
N GLY A 48 1.97 -14.68 -7.83
CA GLY A 48 2.12 -13.71 -6.74
C GLY A 48 2.90 -14.25 -5.55
N ARG A 49 3.44 -13.33 -4.73
CA ARG A 49 3.96 -13.67 -3.40
C ARG A 49 2.85 -14.29 -2.55
N PRO A 50 3.14 -15.28 -1.69
CA PRO A 50 2.16 -15.78 -0.72
C PRO A 50 1.60 -14.64 0.12
N SER A 51 0.27 -14.58 0.25
CA SER A 51 -0.39 -13.59 1.09
C SER A 51 -0.29 -14.00 2.57
N GLY A 52 -0.07 -12.99 3.43
CA GLY A 52 -0.21 -13.20 4.88
C GLY A 52 -1.69 -13.20 5.33
N PRO A 53 -1.94 -13.51 6.60
CA PRO A 53 -3.29 -13.40 7.17
C PRO A 53 -3.78 -11.94 7.11
N PRO A 54 -5.09 -11.71 6.96
CA PRO A 54 -5.64 -10.36 6.91
C PRO A 54 -5.50 -9.65 8.26
N PHE A 55 -5.16 -8.36 8.24
CA PHE A 55 -5.04 -7.51 9.44
C PHE A 55 -6.40 -6.92 9.84
N LEU A 56 -7.35 -7.75 10.27
CA LEU A 56 -8.74 -7.37 10.53
C LEU A 56 -8.89 -6.23 11.54
N LEU A 57 -8.09 -6.25 12.63
CA LEU A 57 -8.15 -5.20 13.64
C LEU A 57 -7.64 -3.84 13.10
N ASN A 58 -6.61 -3.86 12.27
CA ASN A 58 -6.12 -2.65 11.62
C ASN A 58 -7.18 -2.06 10.68
N SER A 59 -7.92 -2.93 9.97
CA SER A 59 -9.03 -2.49 9.11
C SER A 59 -10.17 -1.84 9.92
N ALA A 60 -10.46 -2.34 11.13
CA ALA A 60 -11.45 -1.72 12.01
C ALA A 60 -11.00 -0.33 12.47
N VAL A 61 -9.73 -0.16 12.83
CA VAL A 61 -9.15 1.14 13.21
C VAL A 61 -9.21 2.13 12.04
N ASP A 62 -8.85 1.70 10.83
CA ASP A 62 -8.94 2.52 9.61
C ASP A 62 -10.38 3.03 9.37
N VAL A 63 -11.36 2.14 9.44
CA VAL A 63 -12.79 2.51 9.28
C VAL A 63 -13.23 3.52 10.34
N LEU A 64 -12.78 3.36 11.60
CA LEU A 64 -13.16 4.26 12.69
C LEU A 64 -12.51 5.63 12.53
N LEU A 65 -11.24 5.71 12.15
CA LEU A 65 -10.56 6.97 11.86
C LEU A 65 -11.25 7.71 10.70
N LYS A 66 -11.57 7.02 9.60
CA LYS A 66 -12.32 7.63 8.48
C LYS A 66 -13.64 8.22 8.95
N LYS A 67 -14.42 7.50 9.76
CA LYS A 67 -15.69 7.99 10.33
C LYS A 67 -15.49 9.21 11.23
N GLU A 68 -14.45 9.22 12.04
CA GLU A 68 -14.13 10.33 12.95
C GLU A 68 -13.79 11.59 12.16
N PHE A 69 -12.84 11.51 11.21
CA PHE A 69 -12.47 12.65 10.37
C PHE A 69 -13.64 13.13 9.49
N ASP A 70 -14.55 12.24 9.08
CA ASP A 70 -15.74 12.60 8.32
C ASP A 70 -16.77 13.44 9.13
N ILE A 71 -16.74 13.38 10.45
CA ILE A 71 -17.53 14.30 11.30
C ILE A 71 -17.04 15.72 11.07
N TYR A 72 -15.73 15.95 11.16
CA TYR A 72 -15.09 17.26 10.97
C TYR A 72 -15.17 17.73 9.51
N ARG A 73 -15.13 16.79 8.56
CA ARG A 73 -15.31 17.07 7.13
C ARG A 73 -16.68 17.66 6.84
N ARG A 74 -17.75 17.11 7.43
CA ARG A 74 -19.12 17.61 7.22
C ARG A 74 -19.32 19.03 7.78
N THR A 75 -18.65 19.36 8.86
CA THR A 75 -18.73 20.70 9.49
C THR A 75 -17.66 21.65 8.99
N GLN A 76 -16.68 21.18 8.21
CA GLN A 76 -15.51 21.95 7.75
C GLN A 76 -14.77 22.60 8.92
N THR A 77 -14.58 21.84 9.99
CA THR A 77 -13.83 22.26 11.18
C THR A 77 -12.56 21.43 11.32
N SER A 78 -11.55 21.98 11.99
CA SER A 78 -10.32 21.28 12.32
C SER A 78 -10.59 20.17 13.34
N HIS A 79 -10.01 18.98 13.11
CA HIS A 79 -9.93 17.94 14.14
C HIS A 79 -8.84 18.33 15.17
N PRO A 80 -9.02 18.14 16.49
CA PRO A 80 -8.04 18.56 17.50
C PRO A 80 -6.60 18.10 17.25
N ILE A 81 -6.41 16.93 16.65
CA ILE A 81 -5.07 16.44 16.32
C ILE A 81 -4.39 17.25 15.20
N MET A 82 -5.18 17.85 14.30
CA MET A 82 -4.66 18.67 13.19
C MET A 82 -4.06 19.97 13.69
N ASP A 83 -4.60 20.53 14.78
CA ASP A 83 -4.13 21.78 15.40
C ASP A 83 -2.70 21.62 15.93
N SER A 84 -2.27 20.38 16.27
CA SER A 84 -0.89 20.10 16.66
C SER A 84 0.11 20.22 15.51
N LEU A 85 -0.36 20.17 14.27
CA LEU A 85 0.49 20.31 13.08
C LEU A 85 0.59 21.78 12.65
N ARG A 86 -0.55 22.40 12.40
CA ARG A 86 -0.66 23.85 12.10
C ARG A 86 -2.14 24.29 12.04
N PRO A 87 -2.42 25.57 12.26
CA PRO A 87 -3.79 26.10 12.14
C PRO A 87 -4.29 26.08 10.69
N GLY A 88 -5.61 26.14 10.52
CA GLY A 88 -6.26 26.23 9.21
C GLY A 88 -6.39 24.91 8.45
N LEU A 89 -6.04 23.77 9.07
CA LEU A 89 -6.26 22.47 8.48
C LEU A 89 -7.69 21.97 8.74
N VAL A 90 -8.33 21.47 7.68
CA VAL A 90 -9.62 20.77 7.77
C VAL A 90 -9.58 19.52 6.90
N PRO A 91 -10.35 18.46 7.21
CA PRO A 91 -10.52 17.36 6.27
C PRO A 91 -11.17 17.87 4.98
N ALA A 92 -10.55 17.62 3.82
CA ALA A 92 -10.98 18.17 2.55
C ALA A 92 -12.39 17.70 2.15
N SER A 93 -13.28 18.63 1.80
CA SER A 93 -14.62 18.32 1.30
C SER A 93 -14.60 18.25 -0.23
N ARG A 94 -14.70 17.02 -0.78
CA ARG A 94 -14.65 16.78 -2.22
C ARG A 94 -15.64 15.67 -2.62
N SER A 95 -16.30 15.84 -3.75
CA SER A 95 -17.29 14.88 -4.27
C SER A 95 -16.65 13.58 -4.77
N ASP A 96 -15.37 13.59 -5.13
CA ASP A 96 -14.63 12.44 -5.64
C ASP A 96 -13.91 11.64 -4.54
N LEU A 97 -13.85 12.15 -3.30
CA LEU A 97 -13.09 11.55 -2.20
C LEU A 97 -13.53 10.11 -1.88
N GLU A 98 -14.83 9.83 -1.87
CA GLU A 98 -15.34 8.48 -1.64
C GLU A 98 -14.85 7.49 -2.71
N THR A 99 -14.77 7.92 -3.96
CA THR A 99 -14.18 7.12 -5.04
C THR A 99 -12.69 6.92 -4.84
N TRP A 100 -11.98 7.95 -4.38
CA TRP A 100 -10.53 7.91 -4.15
C TRP A 100 -10.14 7.01 -2.97
N ARG A 101 -11.02 6.87 -1.99
CA ARG A 101 -10.86 5.97 -0.83
C ARG A 101 -11.19 4.50 -1.14
N TYR A 102 -11.87 4.24 -2.26
CA TYR A 102 -12.30 2.89 -2.58
C TYR A 102 -11.19 2.08 -3.26
N ASN A 103 -10.77 0.98 -2.64
CA ASN A 103 -9.58 0.20 -3.02
C ASN A 103 -9.51 -0.23 -4.49
N PHE A 104 -10.66 -0.50 -5.13
CA PHE A 104 -10.71 -0.95 -6.52
C PHE A 104 -10.85 0.20 -7.53
N LYS A 105 -11.11 1.41 -7.06
CA LYS A 105 -11.18 2.61 -7.90
C LYS A 105 -9.97 3.48 -7.66
N GLY A 106 -9.88 4.12 -6.50
CA GLY A 106 -8.79 5.00 -6.11
C GLY A 106 -8.65 6.25 -6.97
N VAL A 107 -7.60 7.00 -6.72
CA VAL A 107 -7.14 8.07 -7.62
C VAL A 107 -6.45 7.43 -8.82
N ARG A 108 -6.77 7.88 -10.03
CA ARG A 108 -6.24 7.30 -11.27
C ARG A 108 -5.61 8.35 -12.16
N THR A 109 -4.54 7.96 -12.83
CA THR A 109 -3.94 8.78 -13.89
C THR A 109 -3.31 7.91 -14.98
N HIS A 110 -3.40 8.34 -16.22
CA HIS A 110 -2.69 7.70 -17.31
C HIS A 110 -1.24 8.20 -17.35
N HIS A 111 -0.28 7.28 -17.45
CA HIS A 111 1.12 7.65 -17.59
C HIS A 111 1.46 7.89 -19.06
N SER A 112 1.99 9.08 -19.39
CA SER A 112 2.13 9.57 -20.77
C SER A 112 3.09 8.76 -21.65
N GLU A 113 4.11 8.14 -21.03
CA GLU A 113 5.18 7.42 -21.73
C GLU A 113 5.00 5.90 -21.74
N THR A 114 3.94 5.39 -21.11
CA THR A 114 3.63 3.96 -21.04
C THR A 114 2.14 3.72 -21.28
N ASN A 115 1.75 2.46 -21.45
CA ASN A 115 0.33 2.10 -21.45
C ASN A 115 -0.25 1.89 -20.05
N PHE A 116 0.41 2.34 -18.97
CA PHE A 116 -0.10 2.16 -17.61
C PHE A 116 -1.17 3.19 -17.24
N GLU A 117 -2.24 2.70 -16.65
CA GLU A 117 -3.18 3.48 -15.86
C GLU A 117 -2.82 3.28 -14.39
N LEU A 118 -2.10 4.25 -13.82
CA LEU A 118 -1.67 4.22 -12.41
C LEU A 118 -2.86 4.46 -11.50
N PHE A 119 -2.95 3.71 -10.40
CA PHE A 119 -4.00 3.96 -9.42
C PHE A 119 -3.60 3.61 -8.00
N GLY A 120 -4.29 4.24 -7.03
CA GLY A 120 -4.16 3.93 -5.62
C GLY A 120 -5.27 4.56 -4.80
N ALA A 121 -5.73 3.87 -3.76
CA ALA A 121 -6.71 4.38 -2.83
C ALA A 121 -5.99 5.12 -1.70
N ILE A 122 -6.34 6.38 -1.50
CA ILE A 122 -5.87 7.19 -0.37
C ILE A 122 -6.78 6.96 0.84
N ASP A 123 -6.25 7.12 2.04
CA ASP A 123 -7.10 7.05 3.23
C ASP A 123 -7.79 8.37 3.49
N ASP A 124 -7.07 9.48 3.34
CA ASP A 124 -7.65 10.82 3.50
C ASP A 124 -6.91 11.90 2.72
N LEU A 125 -7.57 13.05 2.62
CA LEU A 125 -7.03 14.28 2.08
C LEU A 125 -7.42 15.43 3.01
N TRP A 126 -6.43 16.24 3.43
CA TRP A 126 -6.66 17.43 4.21
C TRP A 126 -6.45 18.68 3.37
N HIS A 127 -7.15 19.75 3.70
CA HIS A 127 -7.04 21.05 3.06
C HIS A 127 -6.49 22.07 4.05
N ASP A 128 -5.40 22.69 3.70
CA ASP A 128 -4.89 23.89 4.36
C ASP A 128 -5.61 25.09 3.76
N THR A 129 -6.58 25.63 4.48
CA THR A 129 -7.43 26.73 4.02
C THR A 129 -6.72 28.07 4.01
N ILE A 130 -5.56 28.20 4.66
CA ILE A 130 -4.76 29.43 4.69
C ILE A 130 -3.90 29.52 3.43
N ASN A 131 -3.26 28.42 3.04
CA ASN A 131 -2.34 28.38 1.91
C ASN A 131 -2.97 27.82 0.63
N ASP A 132 -4.20 27.37 0.69
CA ASP A 132 -4.96 26.73 -0.40
C ASP A 132 -4.18 25.55 -1.05
N VAL A 133 -3.73 24.64 -0.18
CA VAL A 133 -3.00 23.46 -0.60
C VAL A 133 -3.58 22.20 0.05
N PHE A 134 -3.41 21.05 -0.65
CA PHE A 134 -3.87 19.77 -0.15
C PHE A 134 -2.72 18.94 0.42
N ILE A 135 -3.03 18.17 1.46
CA ILE A 135 -2.10 17.24 2.12
C ILE A 135 -2.66 15.84 2.01
N VAL A 136 -1.87 14.93 1.46
CA VAL A 136 -2.23 13.51 1.44
C VAL A 136 -1.94 12.91 2.81
N VAL A 137 -2.92 12.17 3.34
CA VAL A 137 -2.89 11.58 4.67
C VAL A 137 -3.17 10.09 4.58
N ASP A 138 -2.47 9.31 5.39
CA ASP A 138 -2.66 7.88 5.44
C ASP A 138 -2.75 7.41 6.90
N TYR A 139 -3.65 6.45 7.18
CA TYR A 139 -3.94 5.96 8.52
C TYR A 139 -3.17 4.68 8.79
N LYS A 140 -2.47 4.64 9.92
CA LYS A 140 -1.69 3.48 10.34
C LYS A 140 -2.05 3.08 11.75
N SER A 141 -2.24 1.79 11.98
CA SER A 141 -2.38 1.23 13.32
C SER A 141 -1.27 0.23 13.62
N THR A 142 -0.83 0.21 14.85
CA THR A 142 0.27 -0.63 15.33
C THR A 142 0.14 -0.90 16.83
N SER A 143 1.03 -1.73 17.39
CA SER A 143 1.18 -1.93 18.82
C SER A 143 2.66 -2.00 19.21
N LYS A 144 3.45 -0.99 18.78
CA LYS A 144 4.87 -0.88 19.12
C LYS A 144 5.03 -0.47 20.58
N LYS A 145 6.10 -0.98 21.23
CA LYS A 145 6.49 -0.55 22.58
C LYS A 145 7.00 0.89 22.58
N ASP A 146 7.80 1.22 21.57
CA ASP A 146 8.41 2.54 21.44
C ASP A 146 7.45 3.52 20.76
N THR A 147 7.61 4.79 21.10
CA THR A 147 6.90 5.89 20.44
C THR A 147 7.19 5.89 18.94
N VAL A 148 6.14 5.97 18.14
CA VAL A 148 6.30 6.10 16.68
C VAL A 148 6.81 7.50 16.36
N ALA A 149 7.92 7.57 15.63
CA ALA A 149 8.56 8.80 15.16
C ALA A 149 9.07 8.60 13.73
N VAL A 150 9.40 9.67 13.03
CA VAL A 150 9.83 9.66 11.61
C VAL A 150 10.92 8.62 11.33
N ASN A 151 11.92 8.51 12.21
CA ASN A 151 13.07 7.63 12.06
C ASN A 151 12.78 6.14 12.24
N ASN A 152 11.60 5.77 12.77
CA ASN A 152 11.20 4.37 12.96
C ASN A 152 9.94 3.96 12.19
N VAL A 153 9.47 4.82 11.27
CA VAL A 153 8.43 4.51 10.31
C VAL A 153 8.99 3.58 9.23
N TYR A 154 8.21 2.59 8.82
CA TYR A 154 8.59 1.74 7.70
C TYR A 154 8.70 2.56 6.41
N PRO A 155 9.85 2.53 5.70
CA PRO A 155 10.08 3.39 4.53
C PRO A 155 9.03 3.27 3.42
N GLY A 156 8.42 2.08 3.28
CA GLY A 156 7.34 1.85 2.32
C GLY A 156 6.08 2.69 2.56
N TYR A 157 5.86 3.21 3.78
CA TYR A 157 4.74 4.11 4.06
C TYR A 157 4.99 5.52 3.52
N TRP A 158 6.25 5.98 3.54
CA TRP A 158 6.62 7.23 2.89
C TRP A 158 6.49 7.12 1.37
N ARG A 159 7.01 6.05 0.74
CA ARG A 159 6.81 5.77 -0.69
C ARG A 159 5.33 5.69 -1.07
N GLN A 160 4.49 5.17 -0.17
CA GLN A 160 3.03 5.13 -0.37
C GLN A 160 2.44 6.53 -0.47
N LEU A 161 2.79 7.43 0.47
CA LEU A 161 2.33 8.82 0.47
C LEU A 161 2.88 9.59 -0.74
N GLU A 162 4.14 9.40 -1.10
CA GLU A 162 4.77 10.02 -2.27
C GLU A 162 4.06 9.65 -3.58
N PHE A 163 3.72 8.38 -3.73
CA PHE A 163 2.97 7.91 -4.88
C PHE A 163 1.55 8.50 -4.90
N TYR A 164 0.90 8.59 -3.75
CA TYR A 164 -0.42 9.20 -3.65
C TYR A 164 -0.39 10.71 -3.92
N GLN A 165 0.62 11.43 -3.45
CA GLN A 165 0.83 12.83 -3.81
C GLN A 165 0.96 13.00 -5.33
N TYR A 166 1.75 12.15 -5.97
CA TYR A 166 1.89 12.14 -7.42
C TYR A 166 0.52 11.96 -8.11
N LEU A 167 -0.26 10.97 -7.69
CA LEU A 167 -1.59 10.72 -8.27
C LEU A 167 -2.55 11.91 -8.08
N VAL A 168 -2.60 12.47 -6.86
CA VAL A 168 -3.50 13.58 -6.53
C VAL A 168 -3.10 14.86 -7.26
N ALA A 169 -1.79 15.13 -7.39
CA ALA A 169 -1.30 16.27 -8.18
C ALA A 169 -1.68 16.16 -9.66
N LYS A 170 -1.68 14.94 -10.22
CA LYS A 170 -2.14 14.70 -11.60
C LYS A 170 -3.64 14.94 -11.81
N GLN A 171 -4.43 15.09 -10.74
CA GLN A 171 -5.82 15.55 -10.81
C GLN A 171 -5.95 17.09 -10.88
N GLY A 172 -4.84 17.81 -10.97
CA GLY A 172 -4.82 19.27 -11.02
C GLY A 172 -4.95 19.97 -9.66
N LEU A 173 -4.78 19.24 -8.56
CA LEU A 173 -4.76 19.84 -7.22
C LEU A 173 -3.38 20.40 -6.87
N ASN A 174 -3.38 21.52 -6.13
CA ASN A 174 -2.18 22.06 -5.53
C ASN A 174 -1.83 21.25 -4.27
N VAL A 175 -0.98 20.25 -4.41
CA VAL A 175 -0.58 19.33 -3.33
C VAL A 175 0.76 19.78 -2.75
N THR A 176 0.82 19.93 -1.42
CA THR A 176 2.09 20.22 -0.73
C THR A 176 2.99 18.97 -0.69
N ASN A 177 4.29 19.18 -0.53
CA ASN A 177 5.24 18.10 -0.29
C ASN A 177 5.20 17.52 1.15
N LEU A 178 4.35 18.03 2.02
CA LEU A 178 4.13 17.47 3.35
C LEU A 178 3.31 16.17 3.25
N GLY A 179 3.82 15.09 3.80
CA GLY A 179 3.07 13.85 4.01
C GLY A 179 2.75 13.64 5.49
N VAL A 180 1.56 13.15 5.78
CA VAL A 180 1.09 12.94 7.15
C VAL A 180 0.60 11.51 7.33
N LEU A 181 1.11 10.86 8.37
CA LEU A 181 0.62 9.59 8.89
C LEU A 181 -0.11 9.84 10.20
N VAL A 182 -1.38 9.44 10.26
CA VAL A 182 -2.11 9.38 11.53
C VAL A 182 -1.88 7.99 12.12
N TYR A 183 -1.07 7.92 13.17
CA TYR A 183 -0.72 6.66 13.82
C TYR A 183 -1.57 6.41 15.06
N ALA A 184 -2.30 5.30 15.05
CA ALA A 184 -2.99 4.76 16.22
C ALA A 184 -2.15 3.61 16.80
N ASN A 185 -1.45 3.85 17.92
CA ASN A 185 -0.61 2.86 18.60
C ASN A 185 -1.33 2.27 19.81
N ALA A 186 -1.73 0.99 19.72
CA ALA A 186 -2.40 0.30 20.81
C ALA A 186 -1.47 0.12 22.01
N LYS A 187 -1.90 0.55 23.19
CA LYS A 187 -1.19 0.40 24.45
C LYS A 187 -1.27 -1.05 24.93
N LYS A 188 -0.15 -1.56 25.42
CA LYS A 188 -0.01 -2.90 26.01
C LYS A 188 0.41 -2.87 27.47
N ASP A 189 0.66 -1.70 28.01
CA ASP A 189 1.11 -1.40 29.37
C ASP A 189 -0.05 -1.03 30.30
N VAL A 190 -1.27 -1.44 29.94
CA VAL A 190 -2.48 -1.31 30.76
C VAL A 190 -2.60 -2.51 31.71
N GLU A 191 -3.19 -2.29 32.89
CA GLU A 191 -3.30 -3.31 33.94
C GLU A 191 -4.17 -4.50 33.51
N GLN A 192 -5.26 -4.25 32.75
CA GLN A 192 -6.18 -5.29 32.30
C GLN A 192 -6.78 -4.95 30.93
N PHE A 193 -7.22 -5.96 30.22
CA PHE A 193 -7.85 -5.79 28.92
C PHE A 193 -9.20 -5.06 28.98
N GLY A 194 -10.09 -5.42 29.94
CA GLY A 194 -11.38 -4.78 30.16
C GLY A 194 -12.27 -4.69 28.91
N ALA A 195 -12.07 -5.57 27.93
CA ALA A 195 -12.74 -5.57 26.62
C ALA A 195 -12.52 -4.27 25.80
N GLN A 196 -11.41 -3.54 26.05
CA GLN A 196 -11.07 -2.29 25.38
C GLN A 196 -9.62 -2.28 24.92
N LEU A 197 -9.35 -1.71 23.73
CA LEU A 197 -8.02 -1.32 23.31
C LEU A 197 -7.91 0.20 23.39
N VAL A 198 -6.94 0.66 24.18
CA VAL A 198 -6.61 2.07 24.30
C VAL A 198 -5.51 2.40 23.30
N PHE A 199 -5.70 3.46 22.53
CA PHE A 199 -4.73 3.92 21.54
C PHE A 199 -4.11 5.26 21.93
N ASP A 200 -2.82 5.40 21.71
CA ASP A 200 -2.13 6.68 21.62
C ASP A 200 -2.15 7.09 20.12
N VAL A 201 -2.85 8.19 19.80
CA VAL A 201 -2.97 8.66 18.43
C VAL A 201 -2.06 9.86 18.21
N ARG A 202 -1.22 9.78 17.18
CA ARG A 202 -0.22 10.82 16.88
C ARG A 202 -0.14 11.11 15.40
N LEU A 203 0.28 12.34 15.07
CA LEU A 203 0.74 12.68 13.73
C LEU A 203 2.24 12.42 13.63
N VAL A 204 2.62 11.69 12.58
CA VAL A 204 4.01 11.58 12.14
C VAL A 204 4.06 12.15 10.72
N HIS A 205 4.88 13.14 10.49
CA HIS A 205 4.92 13.85 9.22
C HIS A 205 6.36 14.07 8.75
N ASP A 206 6.54 14.13 7.44
CA ASP A 206 7.83 14.40 6.82
C ASP A 206 7.63 15.12 5.48
N THR A 207 8.72 15.69 4.99
CA THR A 207 8.76 16.27 3.64
C THR A 207 9.03 15.15 2.63
N LEU A 208 8.10 14.95 1.73
CA LEU A 208 8.12 13.89 0.73
C LEU A 208 8.77 14.34 -0.58
N ASN A 209 9.28 13.36 -1.32
CA ASN A 209 9.84 13.58 -2.65
C ASN A 209 9.34 12.50 -3.62
N ASN A 210 8.42 12.86 -4.49
CA ASN A 210 7.81 11.94 -5.45
C ASN A 210 8.50 11.89 -6.83
N ASN A 211 9.67 12.52 -6.98
CA ASN A 211 10.42 12.56 -8.24
C ASN A 211 10.87 11.17 -8.75
N TRP A 212 10.88 10.18 -7.88
CA TRP A 212 11.23 8.81 -8.23
C TRP A 212 10.11 8.06 -8.99
N VAL A 213 8.86 8.55 -8.91
CA VAL A 213 7.67 7.80 -9.38
C VAL A 213 7.73 7.55 -10.88
N ASP A 214 7.96 8.58 -11.70
CA ASP A 214 8.03 8.42 -13.16
C ASP A 214 9.13 7.42 -13.57
N ASN A 215 10.31 7.50 -12.98
CA ASN A 215 11.41 6.57 -13.25
C ASN A 215 11.07 5.13 -12.82
N ALA A 216 10.39 4.95 -11.68
CA ALA A 216 9.95 3.64 -11.23
C ALA A 216 8.89 3.04 -12.15
N VAL A 217 7.97 3.86 -12.65
CA VAL A 217 6.93 3.46 -13.61
C VAL A 217 7.57 3.03 -14.94
N LEU A 218 8.52 3.79 -15.47
CA LEU A 218 9.26 3.45 -16.70
C LEU A 218 10.06 2.16 -16.53
N SER A 219 10.75 2.00 -15.39
CA SER A 219 11.49 0.78 -15.05
C SER A 219 10.55 -0.43 -14.96
N ALA A 220 9.42 -0.30 -14.27
CA ALA A 220 8.41 -1.36 -14.17
C ALA A 220 7.86 -1.75 -15.55
N TRP A 221 7.58 -0.77 -16.39
CA TRP A 221 7.11 -0.98 -17.76
C TRP A 221 8.18 -1.71 -18.60
N SER A 222 9.45 -1.30 -18.53
CA SER A 222 10.56 -1.97 -19.22
C SER A 222 10.71 -3.43 -18.77
N VAL A 223 10.61 -3.70 -17.48
CA VAL A 223 10.66 -5.06 -16.92
C VAL A 223 9.55 -5.94 -17.51
N LEU A 224 8.30 -5.44 -17.58
CA LEU A 224 7.18 -6.23 -18.11
C LEU A 224 7.23 -6.44 -19.62
N ASN A 225 7.92 -5.59 -20.37
CA ASN A 225 8.13 -5.75 -21.81
C ASN A 225 9.39 -6.57 -22.16
N SER A 226 10.18 -6.96 -21.15
CA SER A 226 11.31 -7.88 -21.36
C SER A 226 10.82 -9.31 -21.59
N ASP A 227 11.50 -10.05 -22.46
CA ASP A 227 11.24 -11.48 -22.70
C ASP A 227 11.94 -12.39 -21.68
N THR A 228 12.78 -11.82 -20.81
CA THR A 228 13.51 -12.55 -19.80
C THR A 228 13.02 -12.25 -18.40
N ILE A 229 12.86 -13.31 -17.59
CA ILE A 229 12.54 -13.16 -16.17
C ILE A 229 13.76 -12.52 -15.48
N PRO A 230 13.59 -11.41 -14.70
CA PRO A 230 14.69 -10.84 -13.94
C PRO A 230 15.38 -11.86 -13.02
N PRO A 231 16.69 -11.73 -12.76
CA PRO A 231 17.44 -12.65 -11.89
C PRO A 231 16.90 -12.62 -10.46
N PHE A 232 17.29 -13.61 -9.66
CA PHE A 232 17.03 -13.61 -8.22
C PHE A 232 17.61 -12.36 -7.56
N ASN A 233 16.87 -11.79 -6.63
CA ASN A 233 17.31 -10.70 -5.79
C ASN A 233 17.64 -11.27 -4.41
N GLU A 234 18.90 -11.24 -4.02
CA GLU A 234 19.39 -11.77 -2.74
C GLU A 234 18.80 -11.03 -1.53
N GLU A 235 18.51 -9.73 -1.66
CA GLU A 235 17.89 -8.94 -0.61
C GLU A 235 16.39 -9.23 -0.46
N CYS A 236 15.77 -9.87 -1.45
CA CYS A 236 14.36 -10.24 -1.42
C CYS A 236 14.17 -11.59 -0.74
N LYS A 237 13.59 -11.59 0.46
CA LYS A 237 13.34 -12.83 1.23
C LYS A 237 12.53 -13.90 0.49
N TYR A 238 11.66 -13.50 -0.43
CA TYR A 238 10.88 -14.43 -1.25
C TYR A 238 11.74 -15.08 -2.35
N CYS A 239 12.62 -14.30 -2.98
CA CYS A 239 13.60 -14.84 -3.92
C CYS A 239 14.57 -15.78 -3.21
N ALA A 240 15.15 -15.36 -2.09
CA ALA A 240 16.09 -16.16 -1.31
C ALA A 240 15.46 -17.48 -0.81
N TYR A 241 14.18 -17.46 -0.42
CA TYR A 241 13.47 -18.68 -0.04
C TYR A 241 13.26 -19.61 -1.25
N ALA A 242 12.81 -19.08 -2.38
CA ALA A 242 12.56 -19.87 -3.60
C ALA A 242 13.86 -20.51 -4.14
N GLU A 243 14.96 -19.76 -4.13
CA GLU A 243 16.27 -20.25 -4.58
C GLU A 243 16.78 -21.40 -3.72
N LYS A 244 16.75 -21.23 -2.39
CA LYS A 244 17.17 -22.30 -1.44
C LYS A 244 16.36 -23.58 -1.63
N ASN A 245 15.05 -23.48 -1.84
CA ASN A 245 14.20 -24.64 -2.07
C ASN A 245 14.48 -25.31 -3.42
N SER A 246 14.81 -24.56 -4.46
CA SER A 246 15.13 -25.12 -5.78
C SER A 246 16.43 -25.97 -5.73
N VAL A 247 17.43 -25.47 -4.99
CA VAL A 247 18.70 -26.23 -4.81
C VAL A 247 18.48 -27.51 -4.04
N GLN A 248 17.65 -27.54 -3.00
CA GLN A 248 17.35 -28.74 -2.24
C GLN A 248 16.62 -29.80 -3.08
N ASN A 249 15.72 -29.40 -3.96
CA ASN A 249 15.00 -30.33 -4.85
C ASN A 249 15.90 -30.92 -5.96
N THR A 250 17.01 -30.28 -6.29
CA THR A 250 17.99 -30.81 -7.27
C THR A 250 19.03 -31.73 -6.63
N THR A 251 19.21 -31.70 -5.32
CA THR A 251 20.18 -32.48 -4.56
C THR A 251 19.57 -33.67 -3.83
N SER A 252 18.25 -33.81 -3.79
CA SER A 252 17.60 -35.02 -3.27
C SER A 252 17.63 -36.11 -4.33
N ASP A 253 18.66 -36.97 -4.30
CA ASP A 253 18.58 -38.32 -4.83
C ASP A 253 17.30 -38.99 -4.31
N LYS A 254 16.60 -39.71 -5.21
CA LYS A 254 15.36 -40.43 -4.88
C LYS A 254 15.55 -41.22 -3.60
N PRO A 255 14.63 -41.18 -2.63
CA PRO A 255 14.65 -42.13 -1.54
C PRO A 255 14.50 -43.54 -2.18
N GLU A 256 15.42 -44.44 -1.85
CA GLU A 256 15.24 -45.87 -2.13
C GLU A 256 13.88 -46.30 -1.56
N GLU A 257 13.07 -46.94 -2.40
CA GLU A 257 11.83 -47.60 -1.98
C GLU A 257 12.17 -48.67 -0.93
N SER A 258 12.13 -48.28 0.35
CA SER A 258 12.11 -49.27 1.42
C SER A 258 10.75 -49.95 1.37
N GLN A 259 10.75 -51.21 0.86
CA GLN A 259 9.62 -52.14 0.97
C GLN A 259 9.30 -52.33 2.45
N PHE A 260 8.28 -51.64 2.92
CA PHE A 260 7.66 -51.96 4.20
C PHE A 260 6.80 -53.21 4.03
N THR A 261 7.36 -54.35 4.38
CA THR A 261 6.60 -55.61 4.62
C THR A 261 5.98 -55.50 6.02
N LEU A 262 4.65 -55.38 6.10
CA LEU A 262 3.92 -55.54 7.34
C LEU A 262 3.96 -57.00 7.79
N PRO A 263 4.33 -57.30 9.05
CA PRO A 263 4.17 -58.65 9.58
C PRO A 263 2.67 -58.87 9.91
N PHE A 264 2.16 -60.01 9.42
CA PHE A 264 0.85 -60.54 9.81
C PHE A 264 0.88 -61.08 11.23
#